data_0da2bfa24972fc5053295c078fb18e86
#
_entry.id   0da2bfa24972fc5053295c078fb18e86
#
_cell.length_a   1.000
_cell.length_b   1.000
_cell.length_c   1.000
_cell.angle_alpha   90.00
_cell.angle_beta   90.00
_cell.angle_gamma   90.00
#
_symmetry.space_group_name_H-M   'P 1'
#
loop_
_entity.id
_entity.type
_entity.pdbx_description
1 polymer ?
#
loop_
_entity_poly.entity_id
_entity_poly.type
_entity_poly.pdbx_seq_one_letter_code
_entity_poly.pdbx_strand_id
1 'polypeptide(L)'
;MKRNNVLTIMSLLSIILLSLHLTDDIVYGTDRSPALNVVAIAVLVIWLYGTLVLAERRSGHAIMLLGSVAGMVVFTVHVSRAGGLPAGTLAASSGAFFFVWTLFALAVTSVFSAILSAYGLRNLRHSKAPND
;
A
#
# COMPACT_ATOMS: atom_id res chain seq x y z
N MET A 1 15.08 5.18 -15.77
CA MET A 1 13.60 5.14 -15.66
C MET A 1 13.08 6.53 -15.27
N LYS A 2 12.00 6.99 -15.89
CA LYS A 2 11.35 8.24 -15.46
C LYS A 2 10.77 8.01 -14.05
N ARG A 3 10.87 8.99 -13.15
CA ARG A 3 10.42 8.91 -11.75
C ARG A 3 8.97 8.44 -11.62
N ASN A 4 8.09 8.85 -12.53
CA ASN A 4 6.69 8.42 -12.54
C ASN A 4 6.55 6.91 -12.77
N ASN A 5 7.42 6.30 -13.58
CA ASN A 5 7.40 4.84 -13.79
C ASN A 5 7.77 4.08 -12.49
N VAL A 6 8.76 4.60 -11.74
CA VAL A 6 9.14 3.99 -10.45
C VAL A 6 7.98 4.09 -9.46
N LEU A 7 7.33 5.26 -9.37
CA LEU A 7 6.16 5.43 -8.52
C LEU A 7 5.03 4.46 -8.90
N THR A 8 4.71 4.36 -10.19
CA THR A 8 3.68 3.44 -10.67
C THR A 8 4.01 1.99 -10.32
N ILE A 9 5.27 1.56 -10.51
CA ILE A 9 5.71 0.21 -10.16
C ILE A 9 5.58 -0.04 -8.65
N MET A 10 6.06 0.88 -7.80
CA MET A 10 5.98 0.73 -6.35
C MET A 10 4.54 0.70 -5.87
N SER A 11 3.68 1.55 -6.43
CA SER A 11 2.25 1.57 -6.12
C SER A 11 1.56 0.26 -6.53
N LEU A 12 1.82 -0.26 -7.73
CA LEU A 12 1.27 -1.53 -8.20
C LEU A 12 1.74 -2.70 -7.34
N LEU A 13 3.02 -2.74 -6.95
CA LEU A 13 3.55 -3.77 -6.05
C LEU A 13 2.83 -3.71 -4.70
N SER A 14 2.62 -2.51 -4.14
CA SER A 14 1.88 -2.35 -2.89
C SER A 14 0.43 -2.84 -3.01
N ILE A 15 -0.25 -2.56 -4.14
CA ILE A 15 -1.62 -3.03 -4.40
C ILE A 15 -1.66 -4.56 -4.47
N ILE A 16 -0.72 -5.19 -5.18
CA ILE A 16 -0.65 -6.65 -5.29
C ILE A 16 -0.39 -7.27 -3.92
N LEU A 17 0.58 -6.76 -3.17
CA LEU A 17 0.92 -7.27 -1.85
C LEU A 17 -0.24 -7.10 -0.86
N LEU A 18 -0.94 -5.96 -0.89
CA LEU A 18 -2.13 -5.76 -0.06
C LEU A 18 -3.27 -6.70 -0.47
N SER A 19 -3.45 -6.97 -1.76
CA SER A 19 -4.46 -7.93 -2.25
C SER A 19 -4.16 -9.34 -1.77
N LEU A 20 -2.89 -9.77 -1.82
CA LEU A 20 -2.47 -11.07 -1.31
C LEU A 20 -2.67 -11.17 0.19
N HIS A 21 -2.29 -10.14 0.93
CA HIS A 21 -2.47 -10.08 2.38
C HIS A 21 -3.95 -10.12 2.79
N LEU A 22 -4.81 -9.34 2.11
CA LEU A 22 -6.26 -9.35 2.34
C LEU A 22 -6.87 -10.73 2.04
N THR A 23 -6.40 -11.40 0.98
CA THR A 23 -6.85 -12.76 0.63
C THR A 23 -6.47 -13.73 1.74
N ASP A 24 -5.26 -13.63 2.27
CA ASP A 24 -4.78 -14.45 3.37
C ASP A 24 -5.62 -14.24 4.63
N ASP A 25 -5.90 -13.00 5.01
CA ASP A 25 -6.76 -12.64 6.14
C ASP A 25 -8.17 -13.23 6.01
N ILE A 26 -8.76 -13.20 4.81
CA ILE A 26 -10.09 -13.75 4.55
C ILE A 26 -10.07 -15.29 4.63
N VAL A 27 -9.07 -15.93 4.03
CA VAL A 27 -8.96 -17.41 3.98
C VAL A 27 -8.72 -17.99 5.37
N TYR A 28 -7.87 -17.37 6.17
CA TYR A 28 -7.60 -17.81 7.54
C TYR A 28 -8.61 -17.30 8.58
N GLY A 29 -9.58 -16.49 8.16
CA GLY A 29 -10.65 -16.00 9.02
C GLY A 29 -10.19 -15.07 10.13
N THR A 30 -9.08 -14.38 9.93
CA THR A 30 -8.54 -13.38 10.86
C THR A 30 -9.39 -12.13 10.89
N ASP A 31 -9.94 -11.75 9.73
CA ASP A 31 -10.93 -10.68 9.63
C ASP A 31 -12.35 -11.25 9.47
N ARG A 32 -13.19 -11.03 10.50
CA ARG A 32 -14.57 -11.53 10.57
C ARG A 32 -15.61 -10.51 10.12
N SER A 33 -15.22 -9.35 9.59
CA SER A 33 -16.16 -8.31 9.20
C SER A 33 -16.30 -8.23 7.67
N PRO A 34 -17.39 -8.77 7.07
CA PRO A 34 -17.65 -8.66 5.63
C PRO A 34 -17.68 -7.21 5.14
N ALA A 35 -18.15 -6.27 5.99
CA ALA A 35 -18.20 -4.86 5.65
C ALA A 35 -16.79 -4.26 5.46
N LEU A 36 -15.85 -4.62 6.32
CA LEU A 36 -14.46 -4.17 6.19
C LEU A 36 -13.79 -4.72 4.94
N ASN A 37 -14.09 -5.97 4.57
CA ASN A 37 -13.58 -6.57 3.33
C ASN A 37 -14.07 -5.81 2.10
N VAL A 38 -15.35 -5.42 2.05
CA VAL A 38 -15.90 -4.61 0.95
C VAL A 38 -15.21 -3.25 0.88
N VAL A 39 -15.00 -2.58 2.03
CA VAL A 39 -14.27 -1.31 2.09
C VAL A 39 -12.82 -1.48 1.60
N ALA A 40 -12.13 -2.53 2.02
CA ALA A 40 -10.76 -2.80 1.58
C ALA A 40 -10.67 -3.02 0.06
N ILE A 41 -11.61 -3.77 -0.52
CA ILE A 41 -11.71 -3.96 -1.98
C ILE A 41 -11.95 -2.61 -2.69
N ALA A 42 -12.88 -1.79 -2.19
CA ALA A 42 -13.14 -0.47 -2.76
C ALA A 42 -11.89 0.42 -2.72
N VAL A 43 -11.14 0.42 -1.63
CA VAL A 43 -9.86 1.14 -1.51
C VAL A 43 -8.86 0.65 -2.54
N LEU A 44 -8.71 -0.66 -2.71
CA LEU A 44 -7.82 -1.25 -3.73
C LEU A 44 -8.18 -0.81 -5.15
N VAL A 45 -9.47 -0.81 -5.49
CA VAL A 45 -9.96 -0.38 -6.82
C VAL A 45 -9.66 1.10 -7.05
N ILE A 46 -9.94 1.96 -6.07
CA ILE A 46 -9.66 3.40 -6.17
C ILE A 46 -8.15 3.64 -6.29
N TRP A 47 -7.34 2.91 -5.51
CA TRP A 47 -5.89 3.03 -5.57
C TRP A 47 -5.34 2.58 -6.93
N LEU A 48 -5.82 1.45 -7.46
CA LEU A 48 -5.47 0.96 -8.78
C LEU A 48 -5.84 1.97 -9.88
N TYR A 49 -7.05 2.53 -9.83
CA TYR A 49 -7.48 3.58 -10.74
C TYR A 49 -6.58 4.81 -10.67
N GLY A 50 -6.26 5.28 -9.47
CA GLY A 50 -5.34 6.40 -9.27
C GLY A 50 -3.95 6.14 -9.84
N THR A 51 -3.48 4.89 -9.71
CA THR A 51 -2.16 4.46 -10.19
C THR A 51 -2.08 4.34 -11.72
N LEU A 52 -3.11 3.76 -12.36
CA LEU A 52 -3.08 3.48 -13.80
C LEU A 52 -3.61 4.63 -14.65
N VAL A 53 -4.69 5.29 -14.21
CA VAL A 53 -5.41 6.28 -15.02
C VAL A 53 -5.00 7.70 -14.68
N LEU A 54 -4.71 7.96 -13.40
CA LEU A 54 -4.41 9.31 -12.91
C LEU A 54 -2.94 9.54 -12.57
N ALA A 55 -2.03 8.66 -12.98
CA ALA A 55 -0.63 8.64 -12.59
C ALA A 55 0.10 9.99 -12.75
N GLU A 56 -0.23 10.78 -13.78
CA GLU A 56 0.40 12.06 -14.06
C GLU A 56 -0.37 13.26 -13.45
N ARG A 57 -1.53 13.02 -12.86
CA ARG A 57 -2.38 14.07 -12.29
C ARG A 57 -2.14 14.21 -10.79
N ARG A 58 -2.42 15.39 -10.25
CA ARG A 58 -2.35 15.65 -8.80
C ARG A 58 -3.25 14.70 -8.00
N SER A 59 -4.46 14.42 -8.51
CA SER A 59 -5.38 13.47 -7.91
C SER A 59 -4.80 12.05 -7.84
N GLY A 60 -4.10 11.60 -8.88
CA GLY A 60 -3.44 10.31 -8.87
C GLY A 60 -2.34 10.20 -7.80
N HIS A 61 -1.48 11.22 -7.71
CA HIS A 61 -0.46 11.27 -6.66
C HIS A 61 -1.09 11.32 -5.25
N ALA A 62 -2.21 12.03 -5.07
CA ALA A 62 -2.92 12.06 -3.80
C ALA A 62 -3.52 10.68 -3.45
N ILE A 63 -4.15 10.01 -4.41
CA ILE A 63 -4.69 8.66 -4.22
C ILE A 63 -3.58 7.66 -3.90
N MET A 64 -2.46 7.67 -4.65
CA MET A 64 -1.32 6.80 -4.39
C MET A 64 -0.70 7.07 -3.01
N LEU A 65 -0.65 8.32 -2.57
CA LEU A 65 -0.18 8.67 -1.22
C LEU A 65 -1.11 8.09 -0.14
N LEU A 66 -2.41 8.30 -0.27
CA LEU A 66 -3.40 7.78 0.69
C LEU A 66 -3.40 6.25 0.73
N GLY A 67 -3.34 5.60 -0.43
CA GLY A 67 -3.22 4.13 -0.51
C GLY A 67 -1.94 3.62 0.16
N SER A 68 -0.82 4.30 -0.05
CA SER A 68 0.45 3.94 0.59
C SER A 68 0.40 4.11 2.11
N VAL A 69 -0.27 5.16 2.61
CA VAL A 69 -0.51 5.33 4.06
C VAL A 69 -1.37 4.20 4.60
N ALA A 70 -2.44 3.81 3.87
CA ALA A 70 -3.26 2.67 4.25
C ALA A 70 -2.44 1.36 4.35
N GLY A 71 -1.55 1.09 3.38
CA GLY A 71 -0.64 -0.05 3.42
C GLY A 71 0.28 -0.05 4.64
N MET A 72 0.82 1.10 5.03
CA MET A 72 1.63 1.25 6.26
C MET A 72 0.79 1.03 7.53
N VAL A 73 -0.46 1.50 7.55
CA VAL A 73 -1.38 1.28 8.68
C VAL A 73 -1.67 -0.20 8.85
N VAL A 74 -1.94 -0.93 7.76
CA VAL A 74 -2.15 -2.39 7.81
C VAL A 74 -0.95 -3.08 8.45
N PHE A 75 0.26 -2.79 8.02
CA PHE A 75 1.48 -3.31 8.63
C PHE A 75 1.55 -3.02 10.13
N THR A 76 1.37 -1.76 10.52
CA THR A 76 1.48 -1.32 11.91
C THR A 76 0.45 -2.03 12.81
N VAL A 77 -0.80 -2.14 12.34
CA VAL A 77 -1.87 -2.81 13.09
C VAL A 77 -1.55 -4.29 13.32
N HIS A 78 -1.09 -4.99 12.29
CA HIS A 78 -0.77 -6.42 12.40
C HIS A 78 0.43 -6.67 13.32
N VAL A 79 1.50 -5.87 13.20
CA VAL A 79 2.66 -5.97 14.08
C VAL A 79 2.30 -5.65 15.54
N SER A 80 1.48 -4.63 15.76
CA SER A 80 1.05 -4.26 17.13
C SER A 80 0.18 -5.33 17.77
N ARG A 81 -0.75 -5.93 17.01
CA ARG A 81 -1.62 -7.02 17.50
C ARG A 81 -0.84 -8.31 17.77
N ALA A 82 0.21 -8.58 17.02
CA ALA A 82 1.06 -9.75 17.22
C ALA A 82 2.05 -9.60 18.40
N GLY A 83 2.01 -8.48 19.14
CA GLY A 83 2.98 -8.23 20.22
C GLY A 83 4.42 -8.03 19.73
N GLY A 84 4.57 -7.59 18.49
CA GLY A 84 5.82 -7.56 17.72
C GLY A 84 5.88 -8.69 16.70
N LEU A 85 6.94 -8.75 15.89
CA LEU A 85 7.21 -9.88 14.99
C LEU A 85 8.01 -10.94 15.74
N PRO A 86 7.40 -11.95 16.36
CA PRO A 86 8.17 -12.97 17.06
C PRO A 86 8.91 -13.83 16.02
N ALA A 87 10.23 -13.90 16.14
CA ALA A 87 11.09 -14.71 15.26
C ALA A 87 10.62 -16.19 15.20
N GLY A 88 9.93 -16.68 16.23
CA GLY A 88 9.35 -18.01 16.26
C GLY A 88 8.16 -18.22 15.31
N THR A 89 7.42 -17.17 14.96
CA THR A 89 6.28 -17.28 14.02
C THR A 89 6.74 -17.52 12.58
N LEU A 90 7.89 -17.00 12.21
CA LEU A 90 8.46 -17.20 10.86
C LEU A 90 8.83 -18.67 10.59
N ALA A 91 9.16 -19.44 11.65
CA ALA A 91 9.54 -20.83 11.54
C ALA A 91 8.37 -21.81 11.72
N ALA A 92 7.19 -21.34 12.11
CA ALA A 92 6.09 -22.21 12.54
C ALA A 92 5.37 -22.91 11.38
N SER A 93 5.27 -22.26 10.21
CA SER A 93 4.67 -22.83 9.00
C SER A 93 4.98 -22.01 7.75
N SER A 94 4.85 -22.63 6.57
CA SER A 94 5.00 -21.91 5.28
C SER A 94 3.99 -20.76 5.12
N GLY A 95 2.77 -20.92 5.64
CA GLY A 95 1.75 -19.87 5.62
C GLY A 95 2.13 -18.68 6.50
N ALA A 96 2.64 -18.91 7.71
CA ALA A 96 3.10 -17.83 8.59
C ALA A 96 4.28 -17.06 7.97
N PHE A 97 5.20 -17.75 7.32
CA PHE A 97 6.30 -17.12 6.59
C PHE A 97 5.76 -16.23 5.45
N PHE A 98 4.85 -16.74 4.62
CA PHE A 98 4.26 -15.99 3.52
C PHE A 98 3.53 -14.74 4.01
N PHE A 99 2.71 -14.88 5.06
CA PHE A 99 1.99 -13.77 5.69
C PHE A 99 2.92 -12.64 6.15
N VAL A 100 3.97 -12.99 6.91
CA VAL A 100 4.90 -11.99 7.43
C VAL A 100 5.73 -11.36 6.30
N TRP A 101 6.14 -12.16 5.33
CA TRP A 101 6.90 -11.67 4.19
C TRP A 101 6.10 -10.67 3.33
N THR A 102 4.85 -11.00 2.99
CA THR A 102 3.97 -10.10 2.21
C THR A 102 3.68 -8.80 2.98
N LEU A 103 3.48 -8.88 4.28
CA LEU A 103 3.25 -7.74 5.15
C LEU A 103 4.48 -6.81 5.20
N PHE A 104 5.68 -7.38 5.34
CA PHE A 104 6.92 -6.60 5.35
C PHE A 104 7.22 -5.96 3.99
N ALA A 105 7.07 -6.73 2.91
CA ALA A 105 7.24 -6.23 1.55
C ALA A 105 6.23 -5.10 1.23
N LEU A 106 4.97 -5.23 1.70
CA LEU A 106 3.95 -4.19 1.60
C LEU A 106 4.41 -2.90 2.32
N ALA A 107 4.93 -3.01 3.53
CA ALA A 107 5.42 -1.84 4.27
C ALA A 107 6.52 -1.11 3.49
N VAL A 108 7.53 -1.85 3.02
CA VAL A 108 8.65 -1.27 2.27
C VAL A 108 8.18 -0.59 0.98
N THR A 109 7.39 -1.28 0.15
CA THR A 109 6.89 -0.70 -1.11
C THR A 109 5.96 0.49 -0.88
N SER A 110 5.15 0.46 0.18
CA SER A 110 4.28 1.57 0.58
C SER A 110 5.07 2.80 1.03
N VAL A 111 6.15 2.64 1.77
CA VAL A 111 7.03 3.76 2.16
C VAL A 111 7.63 4.42 0.91
N PHE A 112 8.18 3.64 -0.02
CA PHE A 112 8.71 4.19 -1.27
C PHE A 112 7.63 4.89 -2.09
N SER A 113 6.47 4.28 -2.24
CA SER A 113 5.33 4.87 -2.96
C SER A 113 4.86 6.18 -2.30
N ALA A 114 4.79 6.24 -0.96
CA ALA A 114 4.42 7.44 -0.23
C ALA A 114 5.41 8.60 -0.46
N ILE A 115 6.72 8.32 -0.35
CA ILE A 115 7.77 9.30 -0.58
C ILE A 115 7.68 9.85 -2.00
N LEU A 116 7.61 8.99 -3.00
CA LEU A 116 7.56 9.38 -4.41
C LEU A 116 6.28 10.16 -4.74
N SER A 117 5.14 9.78 -4.17
CA SER A 117 3.86 10.48 -4.33
C SER A 117 3.90 11.87 -3.71
N ALA A 118 4.47 12.00 -2.51
CA ALA A 118 4.63 13.30 -1.83
C ALA A 118 5.54 14.24 -2.64
N TYR A 119 6.65 13.74 -3.18
CA TYR A 119 7.51 14.51 -4.08
C TYR A 119 6.79 14.92 -5.36
N GLY A 120 5.99 14.03 -5.96
CA GLY A 120 5.17 14.33 -7.13
C GLY A 120 4.18 15.46 -6.87
N LEU A 121 3.45 15.39 -5.76
CA LEU A 121 2.50 16.43 -5.35
C LEU A 121 3.18 17.79 -5.13
N ARG A 122 4.36 17.80 -4.49
CA ARG A 122 5.12 19.03 -4.24
C ARG A 122 5.55 19.68 -5.55
N ASN A 123 6.10 18.92 -6.48
CA ASN A 123 6.55 19.46 -7.76
C ASN A 123 5.43 20.04 -8.61
N LEU A 124 4.26 19.36 -8.63
CA LEU A 124 3.08 19.85 -9.33
C LEU A 124 2.47 21.12 -8.70
N ARG A 125 2.79 21.41 -7.43
CA ARG A 125 2.44 22.69 -6.80
C ARG A 125 3.33 23.83 -7.31
N HIS A 126 4.63 23.63 -7.37
CA HIS A 126 5.59 24.65 -7.79
C HIS A 126 5.47 25.01 -9.28
N SER A 127 5.09 24.06 -10.13
CA SER A 127 4.86 24.26 -11.56
C SER A 127 3.67 25.18 -11.91
N LYS A 128 2.80 25.46 -10.93
CA LYS A 128 1.60 26.32 -11.10
C LYS A 128 1.70 27.70 -10.45
N ALA A 129 2.84 28.05 -9.83
CA ALA A 129 3.04 29.42 -9.35
C ALA A 129 3.23 30.33 -10.59
N PRO A 130 2.39 31.37 -10.79
CA PRO A 130 2.65 32.35 -11.83
C PRO A 130 3.99 33.04 -11.54
N ASN A 131 4.77 33.27 -12.57
CA ASN A 131 5.88 34.24 -12.49
C ASN A 131 5.21 35.63 -12.46
N ASP A 132 5.03 36.18 -11.26
CA ASP A 132 4.76 37.61 -11.08
C ASP A 132 6.06 38.39 -11.27
#